data_72cdb33c1c4aba92c8b364e7a22f64c1
#
_entry.id   72cdb33c1c4aba92c8b364e7a22f64c1
#
_cell.length_a   1.000
_cell.length_b   1.000
_cell.length_c   1.000
_cell.angle_alpha   90.00
_cell.angle_beta   90.00
_cell.angle_gamma   90.00
#
_symmetry.space_group_name_H-M   'P 1'
#
loop_
_entity.id
_entity.type
_entity.pdbx_description
1 polymer ?
#
loop_
_entity_poly.entity_id
_entity_poly.type
_entity_poly.pdbx_seq_one_letter_code
_entity_poly.pdbx_strand_id
1 'polypeptide(L)'
;MRALHTFVKRRPAIPPQKALCYRKNLQSGEHGKYMLFCTQSEGNPPDPPEVEPTDPSNANAALPGGPDWEKLEKTVREWGELRKTRLTASCFGFAIGFWEGRRVQLWKEKIGLLEPFSGNLATNWGTMKEATAIQRYVELTNNKVTHQLFKSYPLGTSLPDWLGCSPDGLVNTKWPLLLDNGGILEVKCPFNGGQPQVGVPWSYVPYYYMPQAQGLMEIFDRNWLDFYVWTMNGSSIYRIDRNPDLWELMLTALNDFWWVHVTPAIRLRSKDPNADLKRFKPGPHHALYLTIANKCRKLAERAPLLLNDQQPRLVRR
;
A
#
# COMPACT_ATOMS: atom_id res chain seq x y z
N MET A 1 -40.10 41.71 20.55
CA MET A 1 -38.86 41.82 19.75
C MET A 1 -37.68 41.74 20.69
N ARG A 2 -37.02 40.61 20.79
CA ARG A 2 -35.74 40.44 21.58
C ARG A 2 -34.75 39.81 20.62
N ALA A 3 -33.66 40.56 20.32
CA ALA A 3 -32.58 40.15 19.48
C ALA A 3 -31.65 39.19 20.22
N LEU A 4 -31.39 38.02 19.62
CA LEU A 4 -30.39 37.06 20.03
C LEU A 4 -29.05 37.45 19.47
N HIS A 5 -28.12 37.87 20.32
CA HIS A 5 -26.71 38.04 19.97
C HIS A 5 -25.98 36.71 20.01
N THR A 6 -25.50 36.26 18.84
CA THR A 6 -24.66 35.06 18.71
C THR A 6 -23.20 35.45 18.95
N PHE A 7 -22.64 34.95 20.05
CA PHE A 7 -21.21 35.11 20.39
C PHE A 7 -20.35 34.14 19.55
N VAL A 8 -19.61 34.68 18.62
CA VAL A 8 -18.54 33.92 17.92
C VAL A 8 -17.27 34.01 18.77
N LYS A 9 -16.88 32.92 19.43
CA LYS A 9 -15.58 32.79 20.10
C LYS A 9 -14.46 32.67 19.09
N ARG A 10 -13.65 33.70 18.94
CA ARG A 10 -12.35 33.68 18.23
C ARG A 10 -11.35 32.88 19.08
N ARG A 11 -10.72 31.87 18.48
CA ARG A 11 -9.57 31.17 19.07
C ARG A 11 -8.33 32.05 18.99
N PRO A 12 -7.44 32.05 20.01
CA PRO A 12 -6.21 32.85 19.99
C PRO A 12 -5.16 32.25 19.05
N ALA A 13 -4.41 33.13 18.38
CA ALA A 13 -3.28 32.77 17.53
C ALA A 13 -2.12 32.24 18.37
N ILE A 14 -1.49 31.15 17.94
CA ILE A 14 -0.29 30.56 18.54
C ILE A 14 0.94 31.30 17.97
N PRO A 15 1.86 31.81 18.80
CA PRO A 15 3.07 32.47 18.33
C PRO A 15 4.10 31.45 17.83
N PRO A 16 5.01 31.83 16.90
CA PRO A 16 6.01 30.93 16.35
C PRO A 16 7.11 30.63 17.38
N GLN A 17 7.29 29.37 17.72
CA GLN A 17 8.40 28.91 18.55
C GLN A 17 9.68 28.82 17.73
N LYS A 18 10.72 29.45 18.24
CA LYS A 18 12.09 29.47 17.72
C LYS A 18 12.68 28.06 17.69
N ALA A 19 13.21 27.66 16.53
CA ALA A 19 13.99 26.44 16.37
C ALA A 19 15.32 26.57 17.15
N LEU A 20 15.50 25.72 18.15
CA LEU A 20 16.81 25.51 18.80
C LEU A 20 17.54 24.39 18.04
N CYS A 21 18.66 24.76 17.40
CA CYS A 21 19.62 23.82 16.86
C CYS A 21 20.32 23.08 18.00
N TYR A 22 20.11 21.78 18.14
CA TYR A 22 20.98 20.90 18.91
C TYR A 22 21.80 20.03 17.94
N ARG A 23 23.07 20.43 17.74
CA ARG A 23 24.12 19.50 17.25
C ARG A 23 24.48 18.56 18.39
N LYS A 24 24.27 17.27 18.25
CA LYS A 24 24.99 16.23 19.00
C LYS A 24 25.52 15.19 18.04
N ASN A 25 26.84 15.06 18.05
CA ASN A 25 27.60 13.94 17.50
C ASN A 25 27.06 12.63 18.05
N LEU A 26 26.71 11.69 17.18
CA LEU A 26 26.54 10.29 17.55
C LEU A 26 27.47 9.48 16.67
N GLN A 27 28.39 8.84 17.39
CA GLN A 27 29.34 7.84 16.93
C GLN A 27 28.62 6.63 16.32
N SER A 28 29.29 6.06 15.32
CA SER A 28 29.01 4.82 14.64
C SER A 28 28.70 3.64 15.59
N GLY A 29 27.61 2.93 15.36
CA GLY A 29 27.30 1.66 16.03
C GLY A 29 26.04 1.02 15.47
N GLU A 30 26.24 -0.01 14.66
CA GLU A 30 25.34 -1.15 14.44
C GLU A 30 23.83 -0.91 14.19
N HIS A 31 23.46 -0.33 13.04
CA HIS A 31 22.06 -0.40 12.53
C HIS A 31 21.99 -0.62 11.01
N GLY A 32 22.98 -1.25 10.42
CA GLY A 32 23.15 -1.40 8.97
C GLY A 32 22.69 -2.71 8.33
N LYS A 33 21.88 -3.57 8.97
CA LYS A 33 21.59 -4.91 8.41
C LYS A 33 20.16 -5.22 7.98
N TYR A 34 19.20 -4.32 8.12
CA TYR A 34 17.80 -4.61 7.77
C TYR A 34 17.20 -3.78 6.62
N MET A 35 18.03 -3.03 5.90
CA MET A 35 17.56 -2.13 4.83
C MET A 35 17.72 -2.69 3.41
N LEU A 36 18.00 -3.97 3.23
CA LEU A 36 18.51 -4.52 1.96
C LEU A 36 17.55 -5.41 1.17
N PHE A 37 16.23 -5.39 1.43
CA PHE A 37 15.31 -6.25 0.69
C PHE A 37 14.37 -5.54 -0.30
N CYS A 38 14.52 -4.26 -0.52
CA CYS A 38 13.80 -3.54 -1.59
C CYS A 38 14.64 -2.59 -2.43
N THR A 39 15.98 -2.64 -2.33
CA THR A 39 16.86 -1.87 -3.20
C THR A 39 17.85 -2.79 -3.89
N GLN A 40 17.66 -2.98 -5.18
CA GLN A 40 18.65 -3.02 -6.25
C GLN A 40 19.94 -3.81 -6.07
N SER A 41 20.15 -4.72 -6.97
CA SER A 41 21.44 -4.85 -7.63
C SER A 41 21.34 -4.10 -8.97
N GLU A 42 22.02 -2.97 -9.08
CA GLU A 42 22.45 -2.44 -10.38
C GLU A 42 23.57 -3.37 -10.87
N GLY A 43 23.16 -4.36 -11.61
CA GLY A 43 24.02 -5.17 -12.46
C GLY A 43 23.17 -5.50 -13.68
N ASN A 44 23.68 -5.20 -14.88
CA ASN A 44 23.02 -5.60 -16.12
C ASN A 44 22.68 -7.10 -16.03
N PRO A 45 21.40 -7.48 -16.30
CA PRO A 45 21.06 -8.89 -16.38
C PRO A 45 21.85 -9.53 -17.53
N PRO A 46 22.29 -10.80 -17.40
CA PRO A 46 22.81 -11.55 -18.51
C PRO A 46 21.72 -11.68 -19.59
N ASP A 47 22.10 -11.61 -20.84
CA ASP A 47 21.20 -11.78 -21.96
C ASP A 47 20.38 -13.06 -21.82
N PRO A 48 19.07 -13.02 -22.12
CA PRO A 48 18.23 -14.20 -22.07
C PRO A 48 18.72 -15.22 -23.09
N PRO A 49 18.68 -16.54 -22.81
CA PRO A 49 19.00 -17.55 -23.77
C PRO A 49 18.05 -17.43 -24.97
N GLU A 50 18.61 -17.49 -26.18
CA GLU A 50 17.84 -17.56 -27.42
C GLU A 50 16.88 -18.75 -27.35
N VAL A 51 15.60 -18.45 -27.37
CA VAL A 51 14.53 -19.45 -27.51
C VAL A 51 14.17 -19.48 -28.98
N GLU A 52 14.43 -20.62 -29.63
CA GLU A 52 14.00 -20.86 -31.00
C GLU A 52 12.49 -20.66 -31.15
N PRO A 53 12.02 -20.08 -32.26
CA PRO A 53 10.58 -19.83 -32.44
C PRO A 53 9.85 -21.14 -32.66
N THR A 54 8.99 -21.49 -31.70
CA THR A 54 8.01 -22.59 -31.88
C THR A 54 6.92 -22.12 -32.86
N ASP A 55 6.60 -22.97 -33.81
CA ASP A 55 5.61 -22.84 -34.88
C ASP A 55 4.22 -22.34 -34.36
N PRO A 56 3.68 -21.22 -34.91
CA PRO A 56 2.42 -20.64 -34.43
C PRO A 56 1.15 -21.37 -34.89
N SER A 57 1.26 -22.51 -35.56
CA SER A 57 0.08 -23.19 -36.15
C SER A 57 -0.76 -24.05 -35.19
N ASN A 58 -0.46 -24.14 -33.88
CA ASN A 58 -1.16 -25.02 -32.94
C ASN A 58 -1.77 -24.32 -31.71
N ALA A 59 -2.05 -23.02 -31.78
CA ALA A 59 -2.57 -22.23 -30.63
C ALA A 59 -4.05 -21.83 -30.78
N ASN A 60 -4.90 -22.65 -31.36
CA ASN A 60 -6.34 -22.39 -31.43
C ASN A 60 -7.18 -23.59 -30.97
N ALA A 61 -7.07 -23.96 -29.70
CA ALA A 61 -8.12 -24.68 -28.98
C ALA A 61 -8.46 -23.87 -27.72
N ALA A 62 -9.36 -22.90 -27.87
CA ALA A 62 -9.94 -22.20 -26.73
C ALA A 62 -10.70 -23.20 -25.87
N LEU A 63 -10.23 -23.43 -24.64
CA LEU A 63 -10.97 -24.13 -23.61
C LEU A 63 -12.23 -23.30 -23.28
N PRO A 64 -13.44 -23.89 -23.29
CA PRO A 64 -14.65 -23.17 -22.96
C PRO A 64 -14.63 -22.80 -21.46
N GLY A 65 -14.65 -21.48 -21.17
CA GLY A 65 -14.69 -20.94 -19.81
C GLY A 65 -13.41 -20.22 -19.35
N GLY A 66 -12.51 -19.83 -20.25
CA GLY A 66 -11.36 -18.97 -19.94
C GLY A 66 -11.79 -17.56 -19.50
N PRO A 67 -10.91 -16.83 -18.77
CA PRO A 67 -11.20 -15.45 -18.37
C PRO A 67 -11.54 -14.60 -19.59
N ASP A 68 -12.52 -13.72 -19.44
CA ASP A 68 -12.82 -12.67 -20.42
C ASP A 68 -11.67 -11.66 -20.44
N TRP A 69 -10.71 -11.86 -21.34
CA TRP A 69 -9.49 -11.07 -21.46
C TRP A 69 -9.77 -9.60 -21.77
N GLU A 70 -10.78 -9.31 -22.56
CA GLU A 70 -11.17 -7.93 -22.87
C GLU A 70 -11.67 -7.21 -21.62
N LYS A 71 -12.46 -7.89 -20.81
CA LYS A 71 -12.94 -7.36 -19.53
C LYS A 71 -11.80 -7.17 -18.54
N LEU A 72 -10.86 -8.09 -18.48
CA LEU A 72 -9.68 -8.00 -17.62
C LEU A 72 -8.78 -6.83 -18.04
N GLU A 73 -8.45 -6.71 -19.34
CA GLU A 73 -7.66 -5.61 -19.87
C GLU A 73 -8.33 -4.24 -19.65
N LYS A 74 -9.64 -4.16 -19.85
CA LYS A 74 -10.41 -2.96 -19.55
C LYS A 74 -10.29 -2.59 -18.07
N THR A 75 -10.45 -3.55 -17.17
CA THR A 75 -10.35 -3.34 -15.72
C THR A 75 -8.95 -2.87 -15.33
N VAL A 76 -7.89 -3.48 -15.85
CA VAL A 76 -6.49 -3.08 -15.60
C VAL A 76 -6.22 -1.66 -16.09
N ARG A 77 -6.76 -1.29 -17.26
CA ARG A 77 -6.63 0.05 -17.82
C ARG A 77 -7.36 1.10 -16.97
N GLU A 78 -8.60 0.83 -16.59
CA GLU A 78 -9.38 1.70 -15.70
C GLU A 78 -8.68 1.90 -14.34
N TRP A 79 -8.08 0.85 -13.79
CA TRP A 79 -7.27 0.93 -12.57
C TRP A 79 -6.02 1.79 -12.75
N GLY A 80 -5.37 1.69 -13.89
CA GLY A 80 -4.23 2.54 -14.23
C GLY A 80 -4.60 4.02 -14.19
N GLU A 81 -5.73 4.40 -14.78
CA GLU A 81 -6.22 5.78 -14.79
C GLU A 81 -6.64 6.26 -13.39
N LEU A 82 -7.32 5.41 -12.62
CA LEU A 82 -7.68 5.74 -11.23
C LEU A 82 -6.45 5.99 -10.37
N ARG A 83 -5.39 5.21 -10.54
CA ARG A 83 -4.10 5.39 -9.83
C ARG A 83 -3.37 6.67 -10.22
N LYS A 84 -3.47 7.12 -11.47
CA LYS A 84 -2.85 8.39 -11.90
C LYS A 84 -3.46 9.59 -11.19
N THR A 85 -4.77 9.60 -11.03
CA THR A 85 -5.54 10.75 -10.52
C THR A 85 -5.83 10.71 -9.02
N ARG A 86 -5.42 9.65 -8.31
CA ARG A 86 -5.70 9.44 -6.88
C ARG A 86 -4.48 8.93 -6.13
N LEU A 87 -4.46 9.15 -4.83
CA LEU A 87 -3.50 8.52 -3.93
C LEU A 87 -4.11 7.22 -3.40
N THR A 88 -3.46 6.08 -3.71
CA THR A 88 -3.97 4.76 -3.35
C THR A 88 -3.33 4.24 -2.06
N ALA A 89 -4.03 3.39 -1.30
CA ALA A 89 -3.55 2.87 -0.01
C ALA A 89 -2.16 2.23 -0.10
N SER A 90 -1.84 1.54 -1.20
CA SER A 90 -0.50 0.99 -1.47
C SER A 90 0.62 2.04 -1.56
N CYS A 91 0.27 3.33 -1.82
CA CYS A 91 1.21 4.44 -1.90
C CYS A 91 1.25 5.30 -0.62
N PHE A 92 0.42 5.04 0.39
CA PHE A 92 0.36 5.87 1.59
C PHE A 92 1.70 5.93 2.32
N GLY A 93 2.38 4.79 2.46
CA GLY A 93 3.72 4.75 3.04
C GLY A 93 4.74 5.60 2.27
N PHE A 94 4.67 5.64 0.93
CA PHE A 94 5.52 6.50 0.10
C PHE A 94 5.20 7.98 0.32
N ALA A 95 3.91 8.34 0.34
CA ALA A 95 3.48 9.73 0.56
C ALA A 95 3.86 10.26 1.94
N ILE A 96 3.91 9.41 2.96
CA ILE A 96 4.35 9.75 4.32
C ILE A 96 5.89 9.83 4.41
N GLY A 97 6.60 9.02 3.60
CA GLY A 97 8.07 9.01 3.55
C GLY A 97 8.70 7.82 4.28
N PHE A 98 8.09 6.63 4.26
CA PHE A 98 8.65 5.42 4.86
C PHE A 98 9.92 4.93 4.16
N TRP A 99 10.14 5.28 2.91
CA TRP A 99 11.31 4.94 2.12
C TRP A 99 11.99 6.19 1.58
N GLU A 100 13.30 6.23 1.70
CA GLU A 100 14.11 7.34 1.19
C GLU A 100 13.88 7.55 -0.30
N GLY A 101 13.74 8.81 -0.71
CA GLY A 101 13.53 9.19 -2.11
C GLY A 101 12.14 8.87 -2.70
N ARG A 102 11.40 7.89 -2.15
CA ARG A 102 10.12 7.44 -2.72
C ARG A 102 9.02 8.50 -2.64
N ARG A 103 9.02 9.36 -1.63
CA ARG A 103 8.05 10.47 -1.51
C ARG A 103 8.17 11.45 -2.68
N VAL A 104 9.40 11.82 -3.02
CA VAL A 104 9.68 12.71 -4.16
C VAL A 104 9.39 12.01 -5.49
N GLN A 105 9.73 10.73 -5.60
CA GLN A 105 9.44 9.95 -6.80
C GLN A 105 7.92 9.85 -7.03
N LEU A 106 7.13 9.50 -6.01
CA LEU A 106 5.67 9.44 -6.09
C LEU A 106 5.09 10.80 -6.49
N TRP A 107 5.61 11.91 -5.94
CA TRP A 107 5.21 13.25 -6.35
C TRP A 107 5.45 13.49 -7.85
N LYS A 108 6.63 13.13 -8.38
CA LYS A 108 6.93 13.24 -9.81
C LYS A 108 6.00 12.40 -10.68
N GLU A 109 5.68 11.18 -10.23
CA GLU A 109 4.71 10.30 -10.89
C GLU A 109 3.31 10.95 -10.93
N LYS A 110 2.83 11.49 -9.80
CA LYS A 110 1.50 12.11 -9.70
C LYS A 110 1.35 13.39 -10.51
N ILE A 111 2.42 14.17 -10.68
CA ILE A 111 2.38 15.38 -11.51
C ILE A 111 2.77 15.12 -12.97
N GLY A 112 3.02 13.87 -13.35
CA GLY A 112 3.33 13.45 -14.72
C GLY A 112 4.75 13.81 -15.19
N LEU A 113 5.71 13.99 -14.27
CA LEU A 113 7.13 14.15 -14.58
C LEU A 113 7.88 12.82 -14.71
N LEU A 114 7.29 11.75 -14.18
CA LEU A 114 7.75 10.37 -14.34
C LEU A 114 6.57 9.50 -14.69
N GLU A 115 6.81 8.47 -15.49
CA GLU A 115 5.83 7.41 -15.70
C GLU A 115 5.55 6.69 -14.36
N PRO A 116 4.30 6.33 -14.09
CA PRO A 116 3.96 5.53 -12.93
C PRO A 116 4.71 4.20 -12.96
N PHE A 117 5.07 3.69 -11.79
CA PHE A 117 5.69 2.38 -11.67
C PHE A 117 4.81 1.30 -12.31
N SER A 118 5.36 0.62 -13.33
CA SER A 118 4.67 -0.39 -14.14
C SER A 118 4.81 -1.83 -13.61
N GLY A 119 5.53 -2.01 -12.51
CA GLY A 119 5.81 -3.32 -11.92
C GLY A 119 7.24 -3.80 -12.13
N ASN A 120 7.58 -4.90 -11.48
CA ASN A 120 8.84 -5.63 -11.62
C ASN A 120 8.57 -7.13 -11.41
N LEU A 121 9.62 -7.97 -11.45
CA LEU A 121 9.48 -9.42 -11.26
C LEU A 121 8.77 -9.80 -9.94
N ALA A 122 9.03 -9.06 -8.86
CA ALA A 122 8.40 -9.32 -7.56
C ALA A 122 6.90 -8.97 -7.57
N THR A 123 6.51 -7.85 -8.18
CA THR A 123 5.09 -7.48 -8.31
C THR A 123 4.34 -8.41 -9.25
N ASN A 124 4.97 -8.81 -10.36
CA ASN A 124 4.39 -9.79 -11.29
C ASN A 124 4.19 -11.16 -10.61
N TRP A 125 5.16 -11.60 -9.83
CA TRP A 125 5.02 -12.81 -9.00
C TRP A 125 3.83 -12.70 -8.05
N GLY A 126 3.71 -11.57 -7.32
CA GLY A 126 2.58 -11.30 -6.43
C GLY A 126 1.25 -11.45 -7.15
N THR A 127 1.09 -10.75 -8.27
CA THR A 127 -0.15 -10.79 -9.08
C THR A 127 -0.46 -12.20 -9.59
N MET A 128 0.53 -12.96 -10.07
CA MET A 128 0.33 -14.33 -10.55
C MET A 128 -0.09 -15.30 -9.43
N LYS A 129 0.34 -15.07 -8.19
CA LYS A 129 0.11 -15.98 -7.07
C LYS A 129 -1.06 -15.60 -6.18
N GLU A 130 -1.60 -14.39 -6.35
CA GLU A 130 -2.69 -13.86 -5.53
C GLU A 130 -3.92 -14.77 -5.51
N ALA A 131 -4.41 -15.21 -6.67
CA ALA A 131 -5.57 -16.13 -6.73
C ALA A 131 -5.32 -17.46 -6.00
N THR A 132 -4.12 -18.04 -6.16
CA THR A 132 -3.72 -19.27 -5.46
C THR A 132 -3.66 -19.05 -3.95
N ALA A 133 -3.13 -17.91 -3.53
CA ALA A 133 -3.04 -17.53 -2.12
C ALA A 133 -4.44 -17.32 -1.50
N ILE A 134 -5.34 -16.63 -2.19
CA ILE A 134 -6.73 -16.44 -1.74
C ILE A 134 -7.45 -17.77 -1.60
N GLN A 135 -7.30 -18.67 -2.58
CA GLN A 135 -7.88 -20.02 -2.48
C GLN A 135 -7.36 -20.74 -1.23
N ARG A 136 -6.05 -20.71 -0.99
CA ARG A 136 -5.43 -21.33 0.20
C ARG A 136 -5.93 -20.71 1.50
N TYR A 137 -6.08 -19.38 1.55
CA TYR A 137 -6.68 -18.70 2.71
C TYR A 137 -8.10 -19.20 3.00
N VAL A 138 -8.94 -19.35 1.97
CA VAL A 138 -10.31 -19.87 2.11
C VAL A 138 -10.30 -21.31 2.66
N GLU A 139 -9.41 -22.18 2.16
CA GLU A 139 -9.25 -23.56 2.65
C GLU A 139 -8.85 -23.60 4.13
N LEU A 140 -7.89 -22.76 4.54
CA LEU A 140 -7.36 -22.73 5.90
C LEU A 140 -8.33 -22.16 6.92
N THR A 141 -9.09 -21.12 6.53
CA THR A 141 -9.95 -20.38 7.46
C THR A 141 -11.42 -20.74 7.36
N ASN A 142 -11.81 -21.41 6.24
CA ASN A 142 -13.20 -21.65 5.90
C ASN A 142 -14.06 -20.36 5.81
N ASN A 143 -13.44 -19.19 5.67
CA ASN A 143 -14.11 -17.93 5.45
C ASN A 143 -14.48 -17.75 3.98
N LYS A 144 -15.54 -16.99 3.72
CA LYS A 144 -15.89 -16.57 2.36
C LYS A 144 -15.15 -15.27 2.03
N VAL A 145 -14.41 -15.26 0.94
CA VAL A 145 -13.76 -14.05 0.39
C VAL A 145 -14.52 -13.60 -0.84
N THR A 146 -14.82 -12.30 -0.89
CA THR A 146 -15.46 -11.66 -2.06
C THR A 146 -14.52 -10.61 -2.63
N HIS A 147 -14.27 -10.70 -3.94
CA HIS A 147 -13.48 -9.69 -4.65
C HIS A 147 -14.21 -8.34 -4.66
N GLN A 148 -13.44 -7.25 -4.50
CA GLN A 148 -13.94 -5.89 -4.51
C GLN A 148 -13.18 -5.04 -5.51
N LEU A 149 -13.95 -4.19 -6.20
CA LEU A 149 -13.39 -3.19 -7.08
C LEU A 149 -12.82 -2.00 -6.27
N PHE A 150 -12.18 -1.10 -6.98
CA PHE A 150 -11.67 0.13 -6.40
C PHE A 150 -12.77 0.95 -5.72
N LYS A 151 -12.52 1.42 -4.51
CA LYS A 151 -13.40 2.30 -3.75
C LYS A 151 -12.67 3.62 -3.46
N SER A 152 -13.33 4.74 -3.78
CA SER A 152 -12.88 6.08 -3.38
C SER A 152 -13.31 6.38 -1.95
N TYR A 153 -12.49 7.16 -1.25
CA TYR A 153 -12.81 7.59 0.12
C TYR A 153 -13.69 8.84 0.07
N PRO A 154 -14.89 8.77 0.62
CA PRO A 154 -15.82 9.88 0.70
C PRO A 154 -15.38 10.82 1.82
N LEU A 155 -14.85 11.98 1.46
CA LEU A 155 -14.44 12.99 2.44
C LEU A 155 -15.60 13.87 2.93
N GLY A 156 -16.83 13.61 2.50
CA GLY A 156 -18.02 14.39 2.89
C GLY A 156 -17.94 15.88 2.51
N THR A 157 -17.03 16.25 1.62
CA THR A 157 -16.78 17.62 1.18
C THR A 157 -17.04 17.75 -0.34
N SER A 158 -17.17 18.97 -0.83
CA SER A 158 -17.23 19.29 -2.27
C SER A 158 -15.90 19.06 -3.00
N LEU A 159 -14.88 18.52 -2.32
CA LEU A 159 -13.59 18.19 -2.91
C LEU A 159 -13.70 16.88 -3.71
N PRO A 160 -13.03 16.80 -4.87
CA PRO A 160 -13.01 15.58 -5.64
C PRO A 160 -12.34 14.44 -4.87
N ASP A 161 -12.82 13.20 -5.09
CA ASP A 161 -12.24 11.99 -4.56
C ASP A 161 -10.76 11.87 -4.95
N TRP A 162 -9.87 11.93 -3.99
CA TRP A 162 -8.42 11.90 -4.20
C TRP A 162 -7.71 10.73 -3.50
N LEU A 163 -8.41 10.06 -2.58
CA LEU A 163 -7.97 8.83 -1.94
C LEU A 163 -8.79 7.65 -2.45
N GLY A 164 -8.19 6.48 -2.45
CA GLY A 164 -8.92 5.26 -2.75
C GLY A 164 -8.06 4.02 -2.57
N CYS A 165 -8.71 2.86 -2.67
CA CYS A 165 -8.03 1.58 -2.58
C CYS A 165 -8.83 0.45 -3.19
N SER A 166 -8.14 -0.68 -3.37
CA SER A 166 -8.70 -1.97 -3.73
C SER A 166 -8.05 -3.01 -2.85
N PRO A 167 -8.79 -3.70 -1.98
CA PRO A 167 -8.29 -4.83 -1.21
C PRO A 167 -8.21 -6.08 -2.09
N ASP A 168 -7.40 -7.05 -1.70
CA ASP A 168 -7.37 -8.35 -2.36
C ASP A 168 -8.66 -9.15 -2.11
N GLY A 169 -9.38 -8.84 -1.01
CA GLY A 169 -10.71 -9.36 -0.76
C GLY A 169 -11.41 -8.77 0.47
N LEU A 170 -12.74 -8.92 0.51
CA LEU A 170 -13.50 -8.76 1.75
C LEU A 170 -13.79 -10.13 2.35
N VAL A 171 -13.50 -10.26 3.63
CA VAL A 171 -13.75 -11.48 4.40
C VAL A 171 -15.12 -11.39 5.07
N ASN A 172 -15.99 -12.33 4.73
CA ASN A 172 -17.28 -12.46 5.38
C ASN A 172 -17.20 -13.66 6.34
N THR A 173 -17.38 -13.42 7.63
CA THR A 173 -17.40 -14.46 8.64
C THR A 173 -18.71 -15.27 8.52
N LYS A 174 -18.65 -16.59 8.78
CA LYS A 174 -19.84 -17.46 8.72
C LYS A 174 -20.88 -17.16 9.80
N TRP A 175 -20.47 -16.49 10.86
CA TRP A 175 -21.32 -16.07 11.95
C TRP A 175 -21.54 -14.58 11.89
N PRO A 176 -22.66 -14.10 11.34
CA PRO A 176 -23.02 -12.70 11.45
C PRO A 176 -23.46 -12.45 12.88
N LEU A 177 -22.50 -12.23 13.78
CA LEU A 177 -22.77 -11.46 14.96
C LEU A 177 -23.23 -10.09 14.45
N LEU A 178 -24.39 -9.63 14.87
CA LEU A 178 -25.08 -8.40 14.41
C LEU A 178 -24.22 -7.13 14.41
N LEU A 179 -22.94 -7.20 14.80
CA LEU A 179 -21.99 -6.10 14.96
C LEU A 179 -20.69 -6.29 14.15
N ASP A 180 -20.46 -7.42 13.47
CA ASP A 180 -19.24 -7.65 12.67
C ASP A 180 -19.55 -7.54 11.18
N ASN A 181 -19.17 -6.41 10.59
CA ASN A 181 -19.29 -6.18 9.15
C ASN A 181 -18.30 -7.04 8.31
N GLY A 182 -17.59 -7.97 8.94
CA GLY A 182 -16.50 -8.72 8.33
C GLY A 182 -15.20 -7.91 8.25
N GLY A 183 -14.19 -8.48 7.62
CA GLY A 183 -12.86 -7.91 7.55
C GLY A 183 -12.36 -7.69 6.13
N ILE A 184 -11.08 -7.38 6.04
CA ILE A 184 -10.32 -7.25 4.80
C ILE A 184 -9.30 -8.37 4.73
N LEU A 185 -9.05 -8.88 3.54
CA LEU A 185 -7.91 -9.72 3.21
C LEU A 185 -6.89 -8.89 2.43
N GLU A 186 -5.66 -8.87 2.90
CA GLU A 186 -4.51 -8.32 2.20
C GLU A 186 -3.45 -9.40 2.07
N VAL A 187 -3.14 -9.79 0.85
CA VAL A 187 -2.25 -10.92 0.51
C VAL A 187 -0.85 -10.41 0.20
N LYS A 188 0.15 -11.11 0.70
CA LYS A 188 1.55 -10.91 0.32
C LYS A 188 2.15 -12.23 -0.14
N CYS A 189 2.71 -12.23 -1.34
CA CYS A 189 3.42 -13.36 -1.94
C CYS A 189 4.90 -12.99 -2.11
N PRO A 190 5.77 -13.19 -1.10
CA PRO A 190 7.17 -12.80 -1.16
C PRO A 190 7.91 -13.46 -2.33
N PHE A 191 8.61 -12.64 -3.13
CA PHE A 191 9.45 -13.11 -4.23
C PHE A 191 10.80 -13.67 -3.77
N ASN A 192 11.16 -13.38 -2.52
CA ASN A 192 12.37 -13.89 -1.84
C ASN A 192 13.66 -13.68 -2.65
N GLY A 193 13.88 -12.47 -3.18
CA GLY A 193 15.09 -12.13 -3.94
C GLY A 193 15.26 -12.94 -5.23
N GLY A 194 14.16 -13.38 -5.87
CA GLY A 194 14.18 -14.21 -7.08
C GLY A 194 14.12 -15.72 -6.81
N GLN A 195 14.00 -16.11 -5.55
CA GLN A 195 13.97 -17.52 -5.13
C GLN A 195 12.67 -17.86 -4.36
N PRO A 196 11.48 -17.70 -4.95
CA PRO A 196 10.22 -17.91 -4.24
C PRO A 196 10.02 -19.36 -3.78
N GLN A 197 10.67 -20.34 -4.44
CA GLN A 197 10.60 -21.76 -4.12
C GLN A 197 11.21 -22.12 -2.75
N VAL A 198 12.11 -21.29 -2.21
CA VAL A 198 12.71 -21.50 -0.89
C VAL A 198 12.21 -20.49 0.16
N GLY A 199 11.33 -19.58 -0.27
CA GLY A 199 10.71 -18.59 0.62
C GLY A 199 9.86 -19.25 1.70
N VAL A 200 9.88 -18.68 2.91
CA VAL A 200 8.99 -19.06 4.02
C VAL A 200 8.12 -17.86 4.38
N PRO A 201 6.92 -18.09 4.94
CA PRO A 201 6.07 -16.99 5.37
C PRO A 201 6.74 -16.16 6.45
N TRP A 202 6.45 -14.87 6.48
CA TRP A 202 7.05 -13.98 7.46
C TRP A 202 6.57 -14.33 8.87
N SER A 203 7.49 -14.18 9.84
CA SER A 203 7.24 -14.43 11.27
C SER A 203 6.69 -13.20 12.00
N TYR A 204 6.46 -12.08 11.31
CA TYR A 204 5.90 -10.83 11.83
C TYR A 204 5.34 -10.00 10.69
N VAL A 205 4.53 -8.99 11.03
CA VAL A 205 4.03 -8.00 10.06
C VAL A 205 5.07 -6.87 9.94
N PRO A 206 5.65 -6.63 8.75
CA PRO A 206 6.53 -5.48 8.58
C PRO A 206 5.75 -4.18 8.77
N TYR A 207 6.20 -3.34 9.69
CA TYR A 207 5.49 -2.12 10.12
C TYR A 207 5.16 -1.14 8.99
N TYR A 208 5.92 -1.17 7.91
CA TYR A 208 5.71 -0.30 6.75
C TYR A 208 4.50 -0.68 5.88
N TYR A 209 3.86 -1.83 6.13
CA TYR A 209 2.55 -2.17 5.53
C TYR A 209 1.36 -1.63 6.34
N MET A 210 1.59 -1.16 7.57
CA MET A 210 0.49 -0.59 8.38
C MET A 210 -0.23 0.59 7.72
N PRO A 211 0.45 1.53 7.02
CA PRO A 211 -0.27 2.58 6.31
C PRO A 211 -1.25 2.06 5.26
N GLN A 212 -0.89 1.01 4.52
CA GLN A 212 -1.77 0.36 3.58
C GLN A 212 -2.94 -0.32 4.30
N ALA A 213 -2.65 -1.13 5.31
CA ALA A 213 -3.66 -1.88 6.06
C ALA A 213 -4.71 -0.96 6.71
N GLN A 214 -4.27 0.11 7.37
CA GLN A 214 -5.17 1.09 8.00
C GLN A 214 -6.00 1.84 6.96
N GLY A 215 -5.40 2.22 5.83
CA GLY A 215 -6.12 2.86 4.73
C GLY A 215 -7.20 1.98 4.12
N LEU A 216 -6.93 0.69 3.94
CA LEU A 216 -7.91 -0.28 3.46
C LEU A 216 -9.09 -0.40 4.42
N MET A 217 -8.83 -0.54 5.73
CA MET A 217 -9.88 -0.65 6.74
C MET A 217 -10.72 0.61 6.85
N GLU A 218 -10.10 1.78 6.77
CA GLU A 218 -10.81 3.05 6.84
C GLU A 218 -11.73 3.27 5.64
N ILE A 219 -11.21 3.06 4.42
CA ILE A 219 -11.94 3.32 3.18
C ILE A 219 -13.11 2.32 3.01
N PHE A 220 -12.94 1.08 3.44
CA PHE A 220 -13.98 0.05 3.37
C PHE A 220 -14.87 -0.02 4.61
N ASP A 221 -14.58 0.78 5.65
CA ASP A 221 -15.27 0.78 6.93
C ASP A 221 -15.29 -0.62 7.56
N ARG A 222 -14.09 -1.17 7.75
CA ARG A 222 -13.88 -2.49 8.37
C ARG A 222 -13.03 -2.34 9.63
N ASN A 223 -13.32 -3.14 10.65
CA ASN A 223 -12.67 -3.05 11.95
C ASN A 223 -11.40 -3.88 12.05
N TRP A 224 -11.19 -4.83 11.13
CA TRP A 224 -10.03 -5.70 11.12
C TRP A 224 -9.61 -6.09 9.72
N LEU A 225 -8.34 -6.50 9.61
CA LEU A 225 -7.71 -6.98 8.38
C LEU A 225 -6.87 -8.22 8.69
N ASP A 226 -7.03 -9.27 7.88
CA ASP A 226 -6.12 -10.40 7.85
C ASP A 226 -4.99 -10.12 6.87
N PHE A 227 -3.80 -9.92 7.44
CA PHE A 227 -2.57 -9.79 6.68
C PHE A 227 -2.04 -11.19 6.43
N TYR A 228 -2.24 -11.68 5.21
CA TYR A 228 -1.94 -13.04 4.82
C TYR A 228 -0.66 -13.12 4.00
N VAL A 229 0.32 -13.85 4.49
CA VAL A 229 1.60 -14.08 3.80
C VAL A 229 1.63 -15.50 3.29
N TRP A 230 1.59 -15.66 1.97
CA TRP A 230 1.61 -16.94 1.30
C TRP A 230 2.97 -17.19 0.64
N THR A 231 3.49 -18.41 0.78
CA THR A 231 4.64 -18.92 0.07
C THR A 231 4.39 -20.36 -0.38
N MET A 232 5.24 -20.89 -1.26
CA MET A 232 5.15 -22.29 -1.69
C MET A 232 5.41 -23.28 -0.53
N ASN A 233 5.98 -22.84 0.59
CA ASN A 233 6.37 -23.67 1.73
C ASN A 233 5.49 -23.43 2.97
N GLY A 234 4.33 -22.83 2.79
CA GLY A 234 3.38 -22.54 3.86
C GLY A 234 2.93 -21.08 3.89
N SER A 235 2.15 -20.74 4.90
CA SER A 235 1.58 -19.40 5.03
C SER A 235 1.43 -18.97 6.48
N SER A 236 1.27 -17.66 6.71
CA SER A 236 0.95 -17.09 8.02
C SER A 236 -0.16 -16.03 7.90
N ILE A 237 -1.05 -15.98 8.88
CA ILE A 237 -2.13 -15.00 8.98
C ILE A 237 -1.95 -14.19 10.25
N TYR A 238 -1.90 -12.88 10.11
CA TYR A 238 -1.87 -11.93 11.22
C TYR A 238 -3.14 -11.07 11.19
N ARG A 239 -3.77 -10.86 12.36
CA ARG A 239 -4.89 -9.95 12.52
C ARG A 239 -4.38 -8.55 12.83
N ILE A 240 -4.82 -7.56 12.07
CA ILE A 240 -4.56 -6.15 12.30
C ILE A 240 -5.89 -5.48 12.60
N ASP A 241 -5.97 -4.78 13.74
CA ASP A 241 -7.15 -4.01 14.10
C ASP A 241 -7.06 -2.58 13.56
N ARG A 242 -8.22 -2.00 13.23
CA ARG A 242 -8.35 -0.60 12.84
C ARG A 242 -7.96 0.32 13.99
N ASN A 243 -7.18 1.35 13.68
CA ASN A 243 -6.73 2.34 14.63
C ASN A 243 -7.04 3.76 14.14
N PRO A 244 -8.16 4.36 14.60
CA PRO A 244 -8.58 5.70 14.20
C PRO A 244 -7.53 6.79 14.49
N ASP A 245 -6.84 6.73 15.62
CA ASP A 245 -5.81 7.71 15.99
C ASP A 245 -4.61 7.68 15.02
N LEU A 246 -4.24 6.49 14.52
CA LEU A 246 -3.20 6.39 13.49
C LEU A 246 -3.71 6.93 12.17
N TRP A 247 -4.97 6.63 11.83
CA TRP A 247 -5.58 7.14 10.60
C TRP A 247 -5.62 8.67 10.55
N GLU A 248 -5.99 9.36 11.61
CA GLU A 248 -6.01 10.83 11.68
C GLU A 248 -4.62 11.44 11.41
N LEU A 249 -3.55 10.86 11.99
CA LEU A 249 -2.19 11.29 11.73
C LEU A 249 -1.78 11.03 10.27
N MET A 250 -2.13 9.87 9.74
CA MET A 250 -1.88 9.52 8.35
C MET A 250 -2.65 10.45 7.41
N LEU A 251 -3.94 10.67 7.65
CA LEU A 251 -4.77 11.55 6.82
C LEU A 251 -4.21 12.97 6.76
N THR A 252 -3.68 13.48 7.88
CA THR A 252 -2.97 14.77 7.91
C THR A 252 -1.78 14.77 6.96
N ALA A 253 -0.95 13.74 6.99
CA ALA A 253 0.25 13.64 6.13
C ALA A 253 -0.11 13.42 4.64
N LEU A 254 -1.19 12.67 4.37
CA LEU A 254 -1.69 12.42 3.02
C LEU A 254 -2.32 13.68 2.43
N ASN A 255 -3.08 14.45 3.23
CA ASN A 255 -3.64 15.74 2.84
C ASN A 255 -2.52 16.73 2.46
N ASP A 256 -1.48 16.84 3.30
CA ASP A 256 -0.30 17.67 3.01
C ASP A 256 0.32 17.28 1.68
N PHE A 257 0.60 15.98 1.47
CA PHE A 257 1.18 15.50 0.23
C PHE A 257 0.32 15.87 -1.00
N TRP A 258 -1.00 15.67 -0.92
CA TRP A 258 -1.88 15.87 -2.07
C TRP A 258 -2.19 17.34 -2.34
N TRP A 259 -2.60 18.08 -1.31
CA TRP A 259 -3.11 19.44 -1.50
C TRP A 259 -2.04 20.52 -1.47
N VAL A 260 -0.90 20.29 -0.81
CA VAL A 260 0.21 21.25 -0.77
C VAL A 260 1.25 20.97 -1.85
N HIS A 261 1.49 19.69 -2.19
CA HIS A 261 2.56 19.34 -3.12
C HIS A 261 2.05 18.93 -4.51
N VAL A 262 1.04 18.05 -4.60
CA VAL A 262 0.59 17.48 -5.88
C VAL A 262 -0.35 18.43 -6.62
N THR A 263 -1.47 18.79 -6.02
CA THR A 263 -2.54 19.58 -6.70
C THR A 263 -2.06 20.93 -7.23
N PRO A 264 -1.32 21.77 -6.46
CA PRO A 264 -0.85 23.05 -6.98
C PRO A 264 0.22 22.91 -8.06
N ALA A 265 1.04 21.84 -8.02
CA ALA A 265 2.01 21.54 -9.07
C ALA A 265 1.32 21.17 -10.38
N ILE A 266 0.27 20.32 -10.32
CA ILE A 266 -0.55 19.97 -11.50
C ILE A 266 -1.20 21.23 -12.08
N ARG A 267 -1.82 22.07 -11.25
CA ARG A 267 -2.49 23.31 -11.68
C ARG A 267 -1.53 24.30 -12.34
N LEU A 268 -0.30 24.41 -11.83
CA LEU A 268 0.68 25.29 -12.45
C LEU A 268 1.17 24.71 -13.78
N ARG A 269 1.51 23.43 -13.83
CA ARG A 269 1.99 22.74 -15.03
C ARG A 269 0.94 22.72 -16.17
N SER A 270 -0.34 22.63 -15.83
CA SER A 270 -1.40 22.71 -16.84
C SER A 270 -1.53 24.08 -17.51
N LYS A 271 -1.09 25.15 -16.84
CA LYS A 271 -1.06 26.52 -17.39
C LYS A 271 0.24 26.81 -18.12
N ASP A 272 1.34 26.30 -17.62
CA ASP A 272 2.68 26.47 -18.18
C ASP A 272 3.45 25.13 -18.01
N PRO A 273 3.60 24.34 -19.10
CA PRO A 273 4.34 23.08 -19.07
C PRO A 273 5.80 23.20 -18.65
N ASN A 274 6.42 24.40 -18.81
CA ASN A 274 7.81 24.68 -18.47
C ASN A 274 7.99 25.38 -17.11
N ALA A 275 6.91 25.53 -16.33
CA ALA A 275 6.95 26.19 -15.04
C ALA A 275 7.92 25.51 -14.06
N ASP A 276 8.63 26.32 -13.25
CA ASP A 276 9.44 25.78 -12.15
C ASP A 276 8.55 25.26 -11.01
N LEU A 277 8.55 23.94 -10.84
CA LEU A 277 7.76 23.23 -9.83
C LEU A 277 8.51 22.99 -8.50
N LYS A 278 9.78 23.46 -8.39
CA LYS A 278 10.63 23.20 -7.20
C LYS A 278 9.97 23.58 -5.88
N ARG A 279 9.20 24.68 -5.85
CA ARG A 279 8.49 25.14 -4.66
C ARG A 279 7.44 24.16 -4.12
N PHE A 280 6.96 23.25 -4.96
CA PHE A 280 5.98 22.23 -4.59
C PHE A 280 6.61 20.86 -4.32
N LYS A 281 7.93 20.72 -4.52
CA LYS A 281 8.64 19.48 -4.27
C LYS A 281 8.58 19.13 -2.77
N PRO A 282 8.07 17.94 -2.38
CA PRO A 282 8.06 17.56 -0.99
C PRO A 282 9.46 17.24 -0.47
N GLY A 283 9.65 17.38 0.85
CA GLY A 283 10.82 16.81 1.53
C GLY A 283 10.81 15.26 1.51
N PRO A 284 11.90 14.62 1.97
CA PRO A 284 12.01 13.16 1.97
C PRO A 284 10.98 12.49 2.90
N HIS A 285 10.61 13.15 3.98
CA HIS A 285 9.66 12.66 4.98
C HIS A 285 8.65 13.78 5.32
N HIS A 286 7.45 13.39 5.69
CA HIS A 286 6.49 14.31 6.32
C HIS A 286 6.90 14.61 7.77
N ALA A 287 6.51 15.76 8.31
CA ALA A 287 6.84 16.13 9.69
C ALA A 287 6.35 15.11 10.74
N LEU A 288 5.22 14.45 10.50
CA LEU A 288 4.66 13.42 11.36
C LEU A 288 5.24 12.02 11.12
N TYR A 289 6.19 11.83 10.19
CA TYR A 289 6.71 10.52 9.82
C TYR A 289 7.17 9.69 11.02
N LEU A 290 7.99 10.24 11.92
CA LEU A 290 8.50 9.49 13.09
C LEU A 290 7.37 9.06 14.02
N THR A 291 6.37 9.93 14.25
CA THR A 291 5.21 9.61 15.09
C THR A 291 4.38 8.50 14.48
N ILE A 292 4.10 8.58 13.17
CA ILE A 292 3.37 7.56 12.43
C ILE A 292 4.14 6.24 12.42
N ALA A 293 5.44 6.25 12.08
CA ALA A 293 6.26 5.06 12.01
C ALA A 293 6.37 4.33 13.37
N ASN A 294 6.48 5.08 14.48
CA ASN A 294 6.50 4.49 15.82
C ASN A 294 5.14 3.87 16.21
N LYS A 295 4.02 4.50 15.85
CA LYS A 295 2.70 3.88 16.05
C LYS A 295 2.54 2.63 15.19
N CYS A 296 2.98 2.66 13.92
CA CYS A 296 2.97 1.50 13.02
C CYS A 296 3.79 0.33 13.58
N ARG A 297 4.99 0.57 14.13
CA ARG A 297 5.80 -0.48 14.77
C ARG A 297 5.05 -1.13 15.93
N LYS A 298 4.49 -0.32 16.84
CA LYS A 298 3.73 -0.84 17.99
C LYS A 298 2.51 -1.66 17.58
N LEU A 299 1.81 -1.27 16.51
CA LEU A 299 0.67 -2.05 16.00
C LEU A 299 1.14 -3.35 15.33
N ALA A 300 2.21 -3.30 14.55
CA ALA A 300 2.79 -4.47 13.91
C ALA A 300 3.28 -5.52 14.92
N GLU A 301 3.94 -5.07 15.99
CA GLU A 301 4.42 -5.93 17.09
C GLU A 301 3.28 -6.59 17.87
N ARG A 302 2.11 -5.94 17.93
CA ARG A 302 0.93 -6.44 18.63
C ARG A 302 0.00 -7.28 17.78
N ALA A 303 0.20 -7.33 16.46
CA ALA A 303 -0.63 -8.09 15.56
C ALA A 303 -0.56 -9.59 15.89
N PRO A 304 -1.64 -10.23 16.39
CA PRO A 304 -1.60 -11.63 16.77
C PRO A 304 -1.46 -12.52 15.52
N LEU A 305 -0.59 -13.50 15.62
CA LEU A 305 -0.50 -14.60 14.66
C LEU A 305 -1.70 -15.53 14.88
N LEU A 306 -2.61 -15.58 13.91
CA LEU A 306 -3.79 -16.42 13.98
C LEU A 306 -3.53 -17.85 13.45
N LEU A 307 -2.65 -17.97 12.46
CA LEU A 307 -2.33 -19.22 11.81
C LEU A 307 -0.91 -19.20 11.27
N ASN A 308 -0.22 -20.33 11.40
CA ASN A 308 1.05 -20.62 10.74
C ASN A 308 1.02 -22.09 10.30
N ASP A 309 0.95 -22.32 8.98
CA ASP A 309 0.90 -23.66 8.38
C ASP A 309 2.21 -24.03 7.68
N GLN A 310 3.34 -23.59 8.22
CA GLN A 310 4.65 -24.00 7.69
C GLN A 310 4.74 -25.52 7.67
N GLN A 311 4.96 -26.08 6.50
CA GLN A 311 5.32 -27.49 6.38
C GLN A 311 6.72 -27.71 6.95
N PRO A 312 6.94 -28.71 7.82
CA PRO A 312 8.27 -29.05 8.29
C PRO A 312 9.16 -29.30 7.06
N ARG A 313 10.28 -28.61 6.94
CA ARG A 313 11.26 -28.92 5.90
C ARG A 313 11.67 -30.37 6.07
N LEU A 314 11.37 -31.21 5.10
CA LEU A 314 11.99 -32.53 5.01
C LEU A 314 13.49 -32.29 4.84
N VAL A 315 14.24 -32.38 5.94
CA VAL A 315 15.69 -32.42 5.91
C VAL A 315 16.04 -33.70 5.17
N ARG A 316 16.32 -33.63 3.87
CA ARG A 316 16.95 -34.73 3.15
C ARG A 316 18.31 -34.95 3.82
N ARG A 317 18.39 -36.01 4.61
CA ARG A 317 19.65 -36.54 5.12
C ARG A 317 20.45 -37.14 3.97
#